data_c397613f0e89ff9ef284f7147b0f2e20
#
_entry.id   c397613f0e89ff9ef284f7147b0f2e20
#
_cell.length_a   1.000
_cell.length_b   1.000
_cell.length_c   1.000
_cell.angle_alpha   90.00
_cell.angle_beta   90.00
_cell.angle_gamma   90.00
#
_symmetry.space_group_name_H-M   'P 1'
#
loop_
_entity.id
_entity.type
_entity.pdbx_description
1 polymer ?
#
loop_
_entity_poly.entity_id
_entity_poly.type
_entity_poly.pdbx_seq_one_letter_code
_entity_poly.pdbx_strand_id
1 'polypeptide(L)'
;MKYRRLTQEELTHLEGDLKAFLIINGIEGEAWEKLNQESPEKALQLVDLFSDNVLQTVYEKVNFLEFRRPDSCIVFQMGKTEQALIAINRKADSQHDLSSVEGIHAALTNHINELDFFQSKKAYTQSREAEIHSLIEQGCVLSVQEFWDSLIEVIGNQ
;
A
#
# COMPACT_ATOMS: atom_id res chain seq x y z
N MET A 1 -10.60 14.16 -7.52
CA MET A 1 -9.38 13.36 -7.33
C MET A 1 -9.76 12.09 -6.57
N LYS A 2 -9.28 10.96 -7.04
CA LYS A 2 -9.68 9.65 -6.50
C LYS A 2 -8.81 9.19 -5.33
N TYR A 3 -7.52 9.48 -5.42
CA TYR A 3 -6.55 9.08 -4.39
C TYR A 3 -5.86 10.30 -3.79
N ARG A 4 -4.71 10.66 -4.32
CA ARG A 4 -3.95 11.83 -3.91
C ARG A 4 -3.13 12.37 -5.08
N ARG A 5 -2.71 13.61 -4.96
CA ARG A 5 -1.75 14.19 -5.91
C ARG A 5 -0.37 13.63 -5.63
N LEU A 6 0.35 13.28 -6.69
CA LEU A 6 1.75 12.90 -6.59
C LEU A 6 2.59 14.09 -6.10
N THR A 7 3.64 13.80 -5.33
CA THR A 7 4.56 14.83 -4.87
C THR A 7 5.42 15.33 -6.03
N GLN A 8 6.07 16.48 -5.86
CA GLN A 8 6.97 17.04 -6.86
C GLN A 8 8.10 16.05 -7.20
N GLU A 9 8.63 15.37 -6.21
CA GLU A 9 9.65 14.33 -6.40
C GLU A 9 9.14 13.16 -7.24
N GLU A 10 7.95 12.66 -6.93
CA GLU A 10 7.30 11.59 -7.70
C GLU A 10 7.04 12.02 -9.14
N LEU A 11 6.54 13.24 -9.34
CA LEU A 11 6.30 13.77 -10.68
C LEU A 11 7.60 13.90 -11.48
N THR A 12 8.70 14.29 -10.83
CA THR A 12 10.00 14.38 -11.46
C THR A 12 10.47 13.01 -11.94
N HIS A 13 10.32 11.99 -11.13
CA HIS A 13 10.67 10.61 -11.50
C HIS A 13 9.79 10.08 -12.64
N LEU A 14 8.57 10.58 -12.77
CA LEU A 14 7.60 10.15 -13.77
C LEU A 14 7.45 11.15 -14.92
N GLU A 15 8.44 12.03 -15.12
CA GLU A 15 8.38 13.10 -16.13
C GLU A 15 8.04 12.59 -17.53
N GLY A 16 8.65 11.48 -17.95
CA GLY A 16 8.38 10.89 -19.26
C GLY A 16 6.94 10.41 -19.40
N ASP A 17 6.42 9.78 -18.34
CA ASP A 17 5.05 9.29 -18.30
C ASP A 17 4.04 10.45 -18.29
N LEU A 18 4.35 11.51 -17.56
CA LEU A 18 3.52 12.72 -17.54
C LEU A 18 3.46 13.38 -18.92
N LYS A 19 4.60 13.49 -19.61
CA LYS A 19 4.65 14.02 -20.97
C LYS A 19 3.80 13.20 -21.92
N ALA A 20 3.90 11.87 -21.87
CA ALA A 20 3.09 10.99 -22.69
C ALA A 20 1.59 11.15 -22.40
N PHE A 21 1.22 11.24 -21.13
CA PHE A 21 -0.15 11.50 -20.71
C PHE A 21 -0.69 12.83 -21.27
N LEU A 22 0.11 13.88 -21.19
CA LEU A 22 -0.27 15.21 -21.70
C LEU A 22 -0.47 15.17 -23.21
N ILE A 23 0.40 14.51 -23.94
CA ILE A 23 0.28 14.36 -25.41
C ILE A 23 -1.02 13.65 -25.77
N ILE A 24 -1.36 12.58 -25.07
CA ILE A 24 -2.63 11.85 -25.28
C ILE A 24 -3.82 12.77 -25.03
N ASN A 25 -3.70 13.73 -24.12
CA ASN A 25 -4.74 14.71 -23.82
C ASN A 25 -4.65 15.97 -24.70
N GLY A 26 -3.85 15.94 -25.77
CA GLY A 26 -3.74 17.03 -26.73
C GLY A 26 -2.86 18.19 -26.30
N ILE A 27 -1.99 18.00 -25.31
CA ILE A 27 -1.15 19.06 -24.75
C ILE A 27 0.32 18.69 -24.96
N GLU A 28 1.04 19.49 -25.74
CA GLU A 28 2.46 19.29 -26.02
C GLU A 28 3.29 20.46 -25.49
N GLY A 29 4.52 20.16 -25.07
CA GLY A 29 5.59 21.10 -24.75
C GLY A 29 5.19 22.48 -24.29
N GLU A 30 5.25 23.45 -25.22
CA GLU A 30 4.94 24.86 -24.93
C GLU A 30 3.49 25.07 -24.48
N ALA A 31 2.55 24.23 -24.95
CA ALA A 31 1.16 24.32 -24.54
C ALA A 31 1.00 24.03 -23.05
N TRP A 32 1.81 23.13 -22.51
CA TRP A 32 1.82 22.81 -21.08
C TRP A 32 2.31 24.00 -20.25
N GLU A 33 3.41 24.63 -20.65
CA GLU A 33 3.93 25.80 -19.96
C GLU A 33 2.93 26.94 -19.99
N LYS A 34 2.31 27.17 -21.15
CA LYS A 34 1.29 28.20 -21.34
C LYS A 34 0.08 27.94 -20.45
N LEU A 35 -0.37 26.67 -20.36
CA LEU A 35 -1.51 26.29 -19.52
C LEU A 35 -1.21 26.56 -18.04
N ASN A 36 0.01 26.24 -17.57
CA ASN A 36 0.43 26.51 -16.20
C ASN A 36 0.43 28.01 -15.88
N GLN A 37 0.78 28.85 -16.84
CA GLN A 37 0.80 30.30 -16.66
C GLN A 37 -0.59 30.93 -16.74
N GLU A 38 -1.38 30.54 -17.72
CA GLU A 38 -2.69 31.15 -17.99
C GLU A 38 -3.85 30.53 -17.22
N SER A 39 -3.79 29.22 -16.97
CA SER A 39 -4.86 28.50 -16.30
C SER A 39 -4.29 27.46 -15.36
N PRO A 40 -3.63 27.89 -14.24
CA PRO A 40 -2.99 26.96 -13.33
C PRO A 40 -3.94 25.94 -12.73
N GLU A 41 -5.22 26.28 -12.58
CA GLU A 41 -6.23 25.34 -12.08
C GLU A 41 -6.47 24.16 -13.02
N LYS A 42 -6.50 24.44 -14.34
CA LYS A 42 -6.65 23.37 -15.35
C LYS A 42 -5.41 22.50 -15.42
N ALA A 43 -4.23 23.12 -15.31
CA ALA A 43 -2.98 22.38 -15.25
C ALA A 43 -2.97 21.42 -14.06
N LEU A 44 -3.41 21.91 -12.90
CA LEU A 44 -3.47 21.12 -11.68
C LEU A 44 -4.47 19.96 -11.78
N GLN A 45 -5.63 20.19 -12.42
CA GLN A 45 -6.60 19.12 -12.68
C GLN A 45 -6.02 18.00 -13.52
N LEU A 46 -5.17 18.33 -14.50
CA LEU A 46 -4.49 17.32 -15.31
C LEU A 46 -3.45 16.55 -14.50
N VAL A 47 -2.72 17.22 -13.61
CA VAL A 47 -1.80 16.55 -12.67
C VAL A 47 -2.56 15.62 -11.74
N ASP A 48 -3.73 16.02 -11.25
CA ASP A 48 -4.56 15.19 -10.39
C ASP A 48 -5.06 13.95 -11.13
N LEU A 49 -5.49 14.11 -12.38
CA LEU A 49 -5.93 12.99 -13.20
C LEU A 49 -4.78 12.02 -13.49
N PHE A 50 -3.61 12.54 -13.84
CA PHE A 50 -2.41 11.74 -14.03
C PHE A 50 -2.05 10.99 -12.75
N SER A 51 -2.08 11.66 -11.62
CA SER A 51 -1.79 11.08 -10.31
C SER A 51 -2.71 9.90 -9.99
N ASP A 52 -4.01 10.07 -10.21
CA ASP A 52 -4.97 9.00 -10.00
C ASP A 52 -4.73 7.81 -10.93
N ASN A 53 -4.36 8.06 -12.18
CA ASN A 53 -4.06 6.99 -13.14
C ASN A 53 -2.81 6.19 -12.73
N VAL A 54 -1.77 6.89 -12.29
CA VAL A 54 -0.54 6.24 -11.80
C VAL A 54 -0.83 5.38 -10.59
N LEU A 55 -1.52 5.94 -9.60
CA LEU A 55 -1.82 5.23 -8.36
C LEU A 55 -2.77 4.06 -8.59
N GLN A 56 -3.74 4.20 -9.48
CA GLN A 56 -4.62 3.09 -9.87
C GLN A 56 -3.79 1.92 -10.40
N THR A 57 -2.86 2.18 -11.31
CA THR A 57 -1.99 1.15 -11.89
C THR A 57 -1.12 0.49 -10.82
N VAL A 58 -0.55 1.28 -9.92
CA VAL A 58 0.26 0.76 -8.81
C VAL A 58 -0.58 -0.15 -7.90
N TYR A 59 -1.75 0.33 -7.51
CA TYR A 59 -2.61 -0.41 -6.57
C TYR A 59 -3.17 -1.69 -7.17
N GLU A 60 -3.40 -1.73 -8.47
CA GLU A 60 -3.82 -2.96 -9.15
C GLU A 60 -2.81 -4.11 -9.00
N LYS A 61 -1.55 -3.78 -8.79
CA LYS A 61 -0.45 -4.74 -8.65
C LYS A 61 -0.16 -5.10 -7.19
N VAL A 62 -0.78 -4.44 -6.23
CA VAL A 62 -0.56 -4.70 -4.80
C VAL A 62 -1.41 -5.89 -4.39
N ASN A 63 -0.78 -6.91 -3.82
CA ASN A 63 -1.47 -8.10 -3.32
C ASN A 63 -1.34 -8.26 -1.82
N PHE A 64 -0.28 -7.72 -1.21
CA PHE A 64 -0.01 -7.86 0.22
C PHE A 64 0.46 -6.55 0.81
N LEU A 65 -0.05 -6.26 2.02
CA LEU A 65 0.35 -5.10 2.81
C LEU A 65 0.63 -5.57 4.23
N GLU A 66 1.41 -4.79 4.97
CA GLU A 66 1.67 -5.08 6.37
C GLU A 66 1.80 -3.81 7.19
N PHE A 67 1.49 -3.94 8.47
CA PHE A 67 1.63 -2.86 9.45
C PHE A 67 2.30 -3.42 10.69
N ARG A 68 3.49 -2.92 11.00
CA ARG A 68 4.32 -3.42 12.10
C ARG A 68 4.39 -2.43 13.24
N ARG A 69 4.25 -2.96 14.44
CA ARG A 69 4.46 -2.25 15.70
C ARG A 69 5.34 -3.10 16.60
N PRO A 70 5.94 -2.54 17.68
CA PRO A 70 6.70 -3.38 18.59
C PRO A 70 5.91 -4.54 19.18
N ASP A 71 4.62 -4.35 19.43
CA ASP A 71 3.75 -5.34 20.08
C ASP A 71 2.87 -6.13 19.12
N SER A 72 2.85 -5.79 17.84
CA SER A 72 1.95 -6.45 16.87
C SER A 72 2.43 -6.30 15.44
N CYS A 73 2.02 -7.23 14.60
CA CYS A 73 2.19 -7.14 13.16
C CYS A 73 0.90 -7.61 12.50
N ILE A 74 0.36 -6.82 11.60
CA ILE A 74 -0.83 -7.19 10.83
C ILE A 74 -0.43 -7.31 9.37
N VAL A 75 -0.78 -8.41 8.74
CA VAL A 75 -0.53 -8.64 7.31
C VAL A 75 -1.86 -8.79 6.61
N PHE A 76 -2.00 -8.14 5.47
CA PHE A 76 -3.21 -8.15 4.66
C PHE A 76 -2.94 -8.83 3.32
N GLN A 77 -3.84 -9.71 2.93
CA GLN A 77 -3.91 -10.25 1.58
C GLN A 77 -5.08 -9.55 0.87
N MET A 78 -4.79 -8.84 -0.20
CA MET A 78 -5.78 -8.07 -0.94
C MET A 78 -6.29 -8.90 -2.12
N GLY A 79 -7.32 -9.70 -1.89
CA GLY A 79 -7.96 -10.52 -2.92
C GLY A 79 -8.83 -9.71 -3.88
N LYS A 80 -9.42 -10.38 -4.86
CA LYS A 80 -10.26 -9.70 -5.87
C LYS A 80 -11.56 -9.14 -5.29
N THR A 81 -12.18 -9.85 -4.36
CA THR A 81 -13.50 -9.50 -3.82
C THR A 81 -13.49 -9.26 -2.31
N GLU A 82 -12.44 -9.69 -1.63
CA GLU A 82 -12.34 -9.54 -0.18
C GLU A 82 -10.88 -9.42 0.25
N GLN A 83 -10.68 -8.82 1.40
CA GLN A 83 -9.38 -8.81 2.06
C GLN A 83 -9.37 -9.85 3.19
N ALA A 84 -8.23 -10.49 3.36
CA ALA A 84 -7.95 -11.35 4.50
C ALA A 84 -6.85 -10.70 5.34
N LEU A 85 -6.88 -10.89 6.65
CA LEU A 85 -5.80 -10.42 7.50
C LEU A 85 -5.36 -11.51 8.48
N ILE A 86 -4.08 -11.45 8.82
CA ILE A 86 -3.48 -12.20 9.92
C ILE A 86 -2.87 -11.16 10.85
N ALA A 87 -3.31 -11.16 12.09
CA ALA A 87 -2.73 -10.32 13.14
C ALA A 87 -1.90 -11.19 14.07
N ILE A 88 -0.68 -10.75 14.32
CA ILE A 88 0.23 -11.36 15.28
C ILE A 88 0.35 -10.37 16.44
N ASN A 89 -0.01 -10.79 17.64
CA ASN A 89 0.11 -9.97 18.84
C ASN A 89 1.01 -10.68 19.84
N ARG A 90 1.96 -9.96 20.42
CA ARG A 90 2.74 -10.53 21.50
C ARG A 90 1.90 -10.54 22.78
N LYS A 91 2.10 -11.57 23.60
CA LYS A 91 1.45 -11.66 24.92
C LYS A 91 2.01 -10.58 25.85
N ALA A 92 1.25 -10.22 26.88
CA ALA A 92 1.54 -9.07 27.75
C ALA A 92 2.93 -9.08 28.39
N ASP A 93 3.44 -10.25 28.72
CA ASP A 93 4.75 -10.42 29.37
C ASP A 93 5.91 -10.63 28.39
N SER A 94 5.64 -10.66 27.09
CA SER A 94 6.68 -10.78 26.06
C SER A 94 7.37 -9.45 25.83
N GLN A 95 8.67 -9.49 25.54
CA GLN A 95 9.49 -8.32 25.25
C GLN A 95 9.98 -8.32 23.79
N HIS A 96 9.49 -9.25 22.94
CA HIS A 96 9.92 -9.31 21.55
C HIS A 96 9.38 -8.13 20.77
N ASP A 97 10.24 -7.54 19.95
CA ASP A 97 9.88 -6.42 19.07
C ASP A 97 9.43 -6.97 17.72
N LEU A 98 8.16 -6.81 17.39
CA LEU A 98 7.57 -7.27 16.13
C LEU A 98 7.66 -6.22 15.02
N SER A 99 8.29 -5.08 15.28
CA SER A 99 8.41 -4.00 14.26
C SER A 99 9.53 -4.26 13.24
N SER A 100 10.47 -5.16 13.52
CA SER A 100 11.57 -5.48 12.61
C SER A 100 11.42 -6.88 12.00
N VAL A 101 12.04 -7.08 10.84
CA VAL A 101 12.07 -8.39 10.17
C VAL A 101 12.75 -9.43 11.07
N GLU A 102 13.87 -9.05 11.68
CA GLU A 102 14.63 -9.90 12.57
C GLU A 102 13.82 -10.27 13.83
N GLY A 103 13.14 -9.29 14.40
CA GLY A 103 12.30 -9.51 15.59
C GLY A 103 11.14 -10.45 15.31
N ILE A 104 10.43 -10.27 14.22
CA ILE A 104 9.33 -11.16 13.82
C ILE A 104 9.86 -12.57 13.53
N HIS A 105 10.96 -12.67 12.78
CA HIS A 105 11.56 -13.98 12.46
C HIS A 105 11.97 -14.73 13.72
N ALA A 106 12.63 -14.06 14.66
CA ALA A 106 13.04 -14.65 15.93
C ALA A 106 11.83 -15.10 16.76
N ALA A 107 10.79 -14.27 16.81
CA ALA A 107 9.58 -14.59 17.58
C ALA A 107 8.84 -15.81 16.98
N LEU A 108 8.70 -15.87 15.67
CA LEU A 108 8.04 -16.98 14.99
C LEU A 108 8.85 -18.29 15.08
N THR A 109 10.17 -18.19 15.05
CA THR A 109 11.05 -19.37 15.05
C THR A 109 11.23 -19.95 16.46
N ASN A 110 11.46 -19.10 17.46
CA ASN A 110 11.91 -19.55 18.78
C ASN A 110 10.94 -19.21 19.92
N HIS A 111 9.98 -18.34 19.71
CA HIS A 111 9.14 -17.78 20.77
C HIS A 111 7.65 -17.76 20.42
N ILE A 112 7.22 -18.76 19.64
CA ILE A 112 5.85 -18.81 19.13
C ILE A 112 4.80 -18.87 20.26
N ASN A 113 5.16 -19.43 21.42
CA ASN A 113 4.27 -19.51 22.57
C ASN A 113 4.00 -18.14 23.23
N GLU A 114 4.78 -17.11 22.87
CA GLU A 114 4.62 -15.75 23.37
C GLU A 114 3.76 -14.90 22.43
N LEU A 115 3.19 -15.53 21.38
CA LEU A 115 2.40 -14.83 20.35
C LEU A 115 0.98 -15.37 20.33
N ASP A 116 0.03 -14.47 20.06
CA ASP A 116 -1.34 -14.81 19.73
C ASP A 116 -1.60 -14.49 18.27
N PHE A 117 -2.34 -15.34 17.59
CA PHE A 117 -2.68 -15.17 16.18
C PHE A 117 -4.17 -14.98 16.02
N PHE A 118 -4.54 -14.04 15.14
CA PHE A 118 -5.93 -13.79 14.79
C PHE A 118 -6.05 -13.72 13.28
N GLN A 119 -7.09 -14.34 12.72
CA GLN A 119 -7.39 -14.31 11.30
C GLN A 119 -8.78 -13.77 11.06
N SER A 120 -8.96 -13.00 10.00
CA SER A 120 -10.27 -12.47 9.61
C SER A 120 -10.32 -12.27 8.11
N LYS A 121 -11.53 -12.28 7.57
CA LYS A 121 -11.83 -11.92 6.19
C LYS A 121 -12.93 -10.88 6.18
N LYS A 122 -12.86 -9.98 5.22
CA LYS A 122 -13.83 -8.87 5.11
C LYS A 122 -14.05 -8.53 3.63
N ALA A 123 -15.31 -8.43 3.25
CA ALA A 123 -15.65 -7.92 1.92
C ALA A 123 -15.30 -6.42 1.84
N TYR A 124 -14.95 -5.95 0.66
CA TYR A 124 -14.64 -4.54 0.46
C TYR A 124 -15.90 -3.69 0.57
N THR A 125 -15.79 -2.55 1.25
CA THR A 125 -16.86 -1.56 1.33
C THR A 125 -16.74 -0.49 0.25
N GLN A 126 -15.60 -0.43 -0.42
CA GLN A 126 -15.30 0.44 -1.55
C GLN A 126 -14.50 -0.38 -2.56
N SER A 127 -13.96 0.22 -3.61
CA SER A 127 -13.14 -0.54 -4.55
C SER A 127 -11.91 -1.11 -3.85
N ARG A 128 -11.38 -2.22 -4.38
CA ARG A 128 -10.18 -2.86 -3.86
C ARG A 128 -9.01 -1.88 -3.77
N GLU A 129 -8.80 -1.09 -4.81
CA GLU A 129 -7.71 -0.13 -4.89
C GLU A 129 -7.90 1.03 -3.90
N ALA A 130 -9.14 1.44 -3.66
CA ALA A 130 -9.44 2.46 -2.64
C ALA A 130 -9.16 1.93 -1.22
N GLU A 131 -9.46 0.65 -0.97
CA GLU A 131 -9.10 0.01 0.31
C GLU A 131 -7.57 -0.04 0.49
N ILE A 132 -6.84 -0.38 -0.57
CA ILE A 132 -5.37 -0.39 -0.55
C ILE A 132 -4.84 1.01 -0.24
N HIS A 133 -5.37 2.02 -0.92
CA HIS A 133 -4.99 3.41 -0.66
C HIS A 133 -5.22 3.79 0.81
N SER A 134 -6.38 3.46 1.36
CA SER A 134 -6.72 3.75 2.75
C SER A 134 -5.74 3.08 3.73
N LEU A 135 -5.37 1.83 3.48
CA LEU A 135 -4.42 1.12 4.33
C LEU A 135 -3.02 1.75 4.27
N ILE A 136 -2.57 2.16 3.08
CA ILE A 136 -1.28 2.84 2.92
C ILE A 136 -1.29 4.20 3.64
N GLU A 137 -2.38 4.96 3.54
CA GLU A 137 -2.52 6.23 4.26
C GLU A 137 -2.50 6.04 5.78
N GLN A 138 -2.93 4.87 6.28
CA GLN A 138 -2.88 4.52 7.70
C GLN A 138 -1.50 4.05 8.16
N GLY A 139 -0.55 3.89 7.24
CA GLY A 139 0.82 3.53 7.57
C GLY A 139 1.23 2.13 7.12
N CYS A 140 0.38 1.39 6.42
CA CYS A 140 0.75 0.10 5.87
C CYS A 140 1.81 0.25 4.78
N VAL A 141 2.71 -0.72 4.70
CA VAL A 141 3.74 -0.81 3.67
C VAL A 141 3.54 -2.07 2.86
N LEU A 142 4.22 -2.15 1.71
CA LEU A 142 4.13 -3.33 0.85
C LEU A 142 4.70 -4.55 1.56
N SER A 143 4.01 -5.67 1.43
CA SER A 143 4.46 -6.97 1.92
C SER A 143 4.60 -7.95 0.76
N VAL A 144 4.99 -9.17 1.05
CA VAL A 144 5.27 -10.19 0.05
C VAL A 144 4.51 -11.48 0.35
N GLN A 145 4.27 -12.26 -0.71
CA GLN A 145 3.55 -13.53 -0.58
C GLN A 145 4.28 -14.52 0.33
N GLU A 146 5.59 -14.54 0.28
CA GLU A 146 6.41 -15.46 1.09
C GLU A 146 6.15 -15.29 2.59
N PHE A 147 5.99 -14.05 3.04
CA PHE A 147 5.68 -13.78 4.43
C PHE A 147 4.27 -14.28 4.78
N TRP A 148 3.28 -14.00 3.94
CA TRP A 148 1.92 -14.49 4.12
C TRP A 148 1.88 -16.02 4.19
N ASP A 149 2.54 -16.69 3.27
CA ASP A 149 2.59 -18.14 3.22
C ASP A 149 3.25 -18.75 4.46
N SER A 150 4.33 -18.11 4.95
CA SER A 150 5.00 -18.53 6.18
C SER A 150 4.08 -18.42 7.38
N LEU A 151 3.26 -17.38 7.46
CA LEU A 151 2.29 -17.20 8.54
C LEU A 151 1.18 -18.25 8.48
N ILE A 152 0.68 -18.55 7.30
CA ILE A 152 -0.33 -19.60 7.10
C ILE A 152 0.22 -20.94 7.56
N GLU A 153 1.45 -21.27 7.22
CA GLU A 153 2.11 -22.50 7.65
C GLU A 153 2.24 -22.57 9.17
N VAL A 154 2.73 -21.50 9.79
CA VAL A 154 2.88 -21.43 11.25
C VAL A 154 1.53 -21.63 11.95
N ILE A 155 0.47 -20.98 11.49
CA ILE A 155 -0.87 -21.10 12.07
C ILE A 155 -1.43 -22.50 11.88
N GLY A 156 -1.20 -23.10 10.72
CA GLY A 156 -1.65 -24.45 10.41
C GLY A 156 -0.99 -25.53 11.27
N ASN A 157 0.15 -25.25 11.85
CA ASN A 157 0.91 -26.16 12.71
C ASN A 157 0.64 -25.96 14.21
N GLN A 158 -0.29 -25.11 14.56
CA GLN A 158 -0.66 -24.80 15.96
C GLN A 158 -1.67 -25.80 16.53
#